data_9916ca365b3e4f4d83c75120005ddeca
#
_entry.id   9916ca365b3e4f4d83c75120005ddeca
#
_cell.length_a   1.000
_cell.length_b   1.000
_cell.length_c   1.000
_cell.angle_alpha   90.00
_cell.angle_beta   90.00
_cell.angle_gamma   90.00
#
_symmetry.space_group_name_H-M   'P 1'
#
loop_
_entity.id
_entity.type
_entity.pdbx_description
1 polymer ?
#
loop_
_entity_poly.entity_id
_entity_poly.type
_entity_poly.pdbx_seq_one_letter_code
_entity_poly.pdbx_strand_id
1 'polypeptide(L)'
;MINRLAPQVDRIVLNANGNPDRFKDLALPVITDNFGDHAGPLAGVLAGLDWAHQQGADHIVTVAADTPFFPKGLVDALFHASQGQEHKLVLAASQHGQDKPQRHPTFGLWPVALAEDLRKELREGLRKVVRWSDQHEGRIALFSAMPFDPFFNINTPQDLQKAADFMQYS
;
A
#
# COMPACT_ATOMS: atom_id res chain seq x y z
N MET A 1 0.59 6.04 12.00
CA MET A 1 0.10 5.49 10.72
C MET A 1 -1.41 5.40 10.68
N ILE A 2 -2.06 4.63 11.56
CA ILE A 2 -3.53 4.52 11.59
C ILE A 2 -4.19 5.91 11.60
N ASN A 3 -3.79 6.81 12.50
CA ASN A 3 -4.32 8.18 12.57
C ASN A 3 -4.09 9.03 11.31
N ARG A 4 -3.11 8.64 10.46
CA ARG A 4 -2.84 9.31 9.19
C ARG A 4 -3.69 8.75 8.06
N LEU A 5 -4.02 7.46 8.12
CA LEU A 5 -4.85 6.79 7.12
C LEU A 5 -6.36 6.95 7.40
N ALA A 6 -6.79 6.87 8.66
CA ALA A 6 -8.19 6.87 9.05
C ALA A 6 -9.04 8.03 8.46
N PRO A 7 -8.54 9.27 8.36
CA PRO A 7 -9.31 10.35 7.74
C PRO A 7 -9.49 10.22 6.22
N GLN A 8 -8.80 9.28 5.57
CA GLN A 8 -8.75 9.14 4.11
C GLN A 8 -9.56 7.95 3.59
N VAL A 9 -10.06 7.07 4.48
CA VAL A 9 -10.73 5.81 4.11
C VAL A 9 -11.93 5.53 5.02
N ASP A 10 -12.90 4.77 4.55
CA ASP A 10 -14.10 4.41 5.32
C ASP A 10 -13.79 3.35 6.40
N ARG A 11 -12.89 2.41 6.09
CA ARG A 11 -12.51 1.30 6.98
C ARG A 11 -11.03 0.97 6.86
N ILE A 12 -10.48 0.46 7.96
CA ILE A 12 -9.09 -0.02 8.02
C ILE A 12 -9.10 -1.48 8.46
N VAL A 13 -8.30 -2.29 7.83
CA VAL A 13 -7.98 -3.65 8.22
C VAL A 13 -6.47 -3.82 8.32
N LEU A 14 -6.01 -4.58 9.29
CA LEU A 14 -4.60 -4.92 9.42
C LEU A 14 -4.33 -6.27 8.75
N ASN A 15 -3.46 -6.28 7.75
CA ASN A 15 -2.93 -7.54 7.23
C ASN A 15 -1.68 -7.93 8.03
N ALA A 16 -1.76 -9.04 8.74
CA ALA A 16 -0.65 -9.53 9.55
C ALA A 16 -0.73 -11.05 9.74
N ASN A 17 0.38 -11.72 9.52
CA ASN A 17 0.52 -13.17 9.74
C ASN A 17 0.91 -13.47 11.19
N GLY A 18 0.61 -14.69 11.64
CA GLY A 18 0.91 -15.17 12.99
C GLY A 18 -0.21 -14.87 13.99
N ASN A 19 0.14 -14.71 15.28
CA ASN A 19 -0.84 -14.53 16.34
C ASN A 19 -1.52 -13.14 16.28
N PRO A 20 -2.84 -13.04 16.01
CA PRO A 20 -3.57 -11.78 15.94
C PRO A 20 -3.68 -11.05 17.29
N ASP A 21 -3.53 -11.75 18.42
CA ASP A 21 -3.62 -11.14 19.75
C ASP A 21 -2.57 -10.05 20.00
N ARG A 22 -1.49 -10.06 19.22
CA ARG A 22 -0.46 -9.02 19.24
C ARG A 22 -0.99 -7.64 18.87
N PHE A 23 -2.14 -7.59 18.20
CA PHE A 23 -2.72 -6.37 17.64
C PHE A 23 -4.06 -6.00 18.26
N LYS A 24 -4.51 -6.70 19.31
CA LYS A 24 -5.81 -6.48 19.96
C LYS A 24 -6.02 -5.03 20.46
N ASP A 25 -4.92 -4.39 20.89
CA ASP A 25 -4.97 -3.02 21.38
C ASP A 25 -5.23 -1.97 20.28
N LEU A 26 -5.09 -2.36 19.00
CA LEU A 26 -5.40 -1.49 17.86
C LEU A 26 -6.90 -1.41 17.55
N ALA A 27 -7.71 -2.32 18.10
CA ALA A 27 -9.15 -2.41 17.82
C ALA A 27 -9.50 -2.44 16.33
N LEU A 28 -8.65 -3.06 15.50
CA LEU A 28 -8.85 -3.25 14.06
C LEU A 28 -9.09 -4.72 13.73
N PRO A 29 -9.90 -5.02 12.70
CA PRO A 29 -9.93 -6.36 12.13
C PRO A 29 -8.53 -6.77 11.67
N VAL A 30 -8.16 -8.04 11.88
CA VAL A 30 -6.90 -8.60 11.42
C VAL A 30 -7.20 -9.67 10.38
N ILE A 31 -6.57 -9.58 9.22
CA ILE A 31 -6.61 -10.61 8.17
C ILE A 31 -5.20 -11.19 7.96
N THR A 32 -5.15 -12.40 7.45
CA THR A 32 -3.90 -13.10 7.15
C THR A 32 -3.79 -13.42 5.68
N ASP A 33 -2.57 -13.57 5.19
CA ASP A 33 -2.34 -14.05 3.83
C ASP A 33 -2.81 -15.50 3.70
N ASN A 34 -3.64 -15.76 2.70
CA ASN A 34 -4.11 -17.11 2.38
C ASN A 34 -3.24 -17.81 1.31
N PHE A 35 -2.17 -17.19 0.89
CA PHE A 35 -1.20 -17.76 -0.05
C PHE A 35 0.06 -18.18 0.72
N GLY A 36 0.53 -19.42 0.45
CA GLY A 36 1.63 -20.06 1.15
C GLY A 36 2.90 -19.20 1.30
N ASP A 37 3.85 -19.68 2.09
CA ASP A 37 5.09 -18.99 2.43
C ASP A 37 5.78 -18.42 1.19
N HIS A 38 6.25 -17.16 1.27
CA HIS A 38 6.99 -16.46 0.21
C HIS A 38 6.17 -15.87 -0.95
N ALA A 39 4.85 -15.69 -0.80
CA ALA A 39 4.04 -15.03 -1.84
C ALA A 39 4.30 -13.51 -1.99
N GLY A 40 5.04 -12.91 -1.05
CA GLY A 40 5.43 -11.50 -1.10
C GLY A 40 4.25 -10.53 -0.86
N PRO A 41 4.43 -9.23 -1.11
CA PRO A 41 3.41 -8.22 -0.81
C PRO A 41 2.08 -8.42 -1.53
N LEU A 42 2.07 -9.08 -2.69
CA LEU A 42 0.85 -9.33 -3.46
C LEU A 42 -0.13 -10.28 -2.74
N ALA A 43 0.36 -11.16 -1.86
CA ALA A 43 -0.53 -12.00 -1.04
C ALA A 43 -1.34 -11.14 -0.06
N GLY A 44 -0.70 -10.16 0.57
CA GLY A 44 -1.39 -9.21 1.43
C GLY A 44 -2.38 -8.32 0.66
N VAL A 45 -2.03 -7.90 -0.57
CA VAL A 45 -2.97 -7.19 -1.45
C VAL A 45 -4.18 -8.06 -1.73
N LEU A 46 -4.00 -9.35 -2.10
CA LEU A 46 -5.10 -10.27 -2.38
C LEU A 46 -5.99 -10.49 -1.16
N ALA A 47 -5.40 -10.70 0.03
CA ALA A 47 -6.17 -10.83 1.26
C ALA A 47 -7.01 -9.57 1.56
N GLY A 48 -6.46 -8.40 1.30
CA GLY A 48 -7.17 -7.13 1.39
C GLY A 48 -8.33 -7.01 0.39
N LEU A 49 -8.11 -7.42 -0.87
CA LEU A 49 -9.15 -7.42 -1.91
C LEU A 49 -10.30 -8.37 -1.56
N ASP A 50 -10.00 -9.57 -1.05
CA ASP A 50 -11.00 -10.54 -0.62
C ASP A 50 -11.83 -9.99 0.54
N TRP A 51 -11.18 -9.38 1.52
CA TRP A 51 -11.88 -8.74 2.63
C TRP A 51 -12.75 -7.58 2.16
N ALA A 52 -12.25 -6.72 1.29
CA ALA A 52 -12.98 -5.59 0.74
C ALA A 52 -14.21 -6.02 -0.06
N HIS A 53 -14.09 -7.09 -0.86
CA HIS A 53 -15.21 -7.70 -1.57
C HIS A 53 -16.34 -8.10 -0.61
N GLN A 54 -16.01 -8.75 0.51
CA GLN A 54 -16.98 -9.13 1.55
C GLN A 54 -17.65 -7.92 2.22
N GLN A 55 -16.97 -6.77 2.22
CA GLN A 55 -17.50 -5.50 2.76
C GLN A 55 -18.28 -4.68 1.73
N GLY A 56 -18.38 -5.15 0.47
CA GLY A 56 -19.05 -4.44 -0.63
C GLY A 56 -18.28 -3.20 -1.12
N ALA A 57 -16.96 -3.17 -0.92
CA ALA A 57 -16.11 -2.10 -1.43
C ALA A 57 -15.57 -2.42 -2.83
N ASP A 58 -15.36 -1.39 -3.64
CA ASP A 58 -14.82 -1.54 -5.00
C ASP A 58 -13.30 -1.49 -5.06
N HIS A 59 -12.65 -0.88 -4.06
CA HIS A 59 -11.22 -0.63 -4.05
C HIS A 59 -10.63 -0.78 -2.65
N ILE A 60 -9.34 -1.09 -2.59
CA ILE A 60 -8.54 -0.92 -1.38
C ILE A 60 -7.36 0.02 -1.65
N VAL A 61 -6.88 0.65 -0.57
CA VAL A 61 -5.57 1.31 -0.55
C VAL A 61 -4.68 0.55 0.42
N THR A 62 -3.47 0.22 0.00
CA THR A 62 -2.47 -0.39 0.87
C THR A 62 -1.44 0.64 1.32
N VAL A 63 -0.98 0.50 2.57
CA VAL A 63 0.12 1.26 3.15
C VAL A 63 1.01 0.32 3.96
N ALA A 64 2.32 0.57 3.96
CA ALA A 64 3.27 -0.24 4.71
C ALA A 64 3.33 0.21 6.17
N ALA A 65 3.46 -0.77 7.09
CA ALA A 65 3.45 -0.52 8.53
C ALA A 65 4.73 0.12 9.08
N ASP A 66 5.80 0.15 8.31
CA ASP A 66 7.11 0.70 8.64
C ASP A 66 7.38 2.10 8.05
N THR A 67 6.37 2.73 7.45
CA THR A 67 6.48 3.98 6.70
C THR A 67 5.54 5.05 7.27
N PRO A 68 5.91 5.73 8.37
CA PRO A 68 4.97 6.57 9.12
C PRO A 68 4.67 7.93 8.50
N PHE A 69 5.45 8.38 7.50
CA PHE A 69 5.36 9.73 6.96
C PHE A 69 4.57 9.85 5.64
N PHE A 70 3.98 8.76 5.15
CA PHE A 70 3.24 8.82 3.89
C PHE A 70 2.23 9.99 3.88
N PRO A 71 1.96 10.63 2.72
CA PRO A 71 1.19 11.87 2.63
C PRO A 71 -0.23 11.76 3.19
N LYS A 72 -0.70 12.82 3.86
CA LYS A 72 -2.09 12.92 4.35
C LYS A 72 -3.13 12.98 3.21
N GLY A 73 -2.70 13.27 1.97
CA GLY A 73 -3.52 13.25 0.76
C GLY A 73 -3.19 12.05 -0.14
N LEU A 74 -2.65 10.94 0.40
CA LEU A 74 -2.27 9.76 -0.37
C LEU A 74 -3.42 9.21 -1.19
N VAL A 75 -4.57 8.98 -0.55
CA VAL A 75 -5.75 8.35 -1.19
C VAL A 75 -6.29 9.22 -2.30
N ASP A 76 -6.46 10.52 -2.07
CA ASP A 76 -6.93 11.47 -3.08
C ASP A 76 -5.98 11.51 -4.30
N ALA A 77 -4.67 11.52 -4.07
CA ALA A 77 -3.68 11.52 -5.14
C ALA A 77 -3.72 10.23 -5.96
N LEU A 78 -3.89 9.07 -5.32
CA LEU A 78 -4.05 7.79 -6.00
C LEU A 78 -5.32 7.78 -6.86
N PHE A 79 -6.46 8.21 -6.32
CA PHE A 79 -7.71 8.31 -7.08
C PHE A 79 -7.63 9.33 -8.22
N HIS A 80 -6.96 10.46 -8.01
CA HIS A 80 -6.75 11.45 -9.07
C HIS A 80 -5.93 10.86 -10.22
N ALA A 81 -4.84 10.14 -9.92
CA ALA A 81 -4.01 9.50 -10.93
C ALA A 81 -4.75 8.38 -11.70
N SER A 82 -5.78 7.79 -11.11
CA SER A 82 -6.59 6.74 -11.73
C SER A 82 -7.67 7.22 -12.70
N GLN A 83 -7.87 8.53 -12.83
CA GLN A 83 -8.95 9.08 -13.67
C GLN A 83 -8.84 8.61 -15.12
N GLY A 84 -9.96 8.12 -15.67
CA GLY A 84 -10.01 7.58 -17.04
C GLY A 84 -9.45 6.17 -17.22
N GLN A 85 -9.05 5.46 -16.15
CA GLN A 85 -8.74 4.03 -16.21
C GLN A 85 -10.03 3.20 -16.04
N GLU A 86 -10.13 2.10 -16.77
CA GLU A 86 -11.16 1.07 -16.58
C GLU A 86 -10.98 0.40 -15.22
N HIS A 87 -9.76 -0.08 -14.95
CA HIS A 87 -9.37 -0.62 -13.64
C HIS A 87 -8.45 0.38 -12.94
N LYS A 88 -8.93 0.97 -11.86
CA LYS A 88 -8.19 1.99 -11.10
C LYS A 88 -7.06 1.36 -10.29
N LEU A 89 -5.95 1.03 -10.98
CA LEU A 89 -4.75 0.49 -10.39
C LEU A 89 -3.64 1.54 -10.45
N VAL A 90 -3.17 1.99 -9.27
CA VAL A 90 -2.18 3.05 -9.15
C VAL A 90 -1.18 2.71 -8.04
N LEU A 91 0.11 2.89 -8.31
CA LEU A 91 1.17 2.82 -7.31
C LEU A 91 1.65 4.23 -6.93
N ALA A 92 1.96 4.45 -5.67
CA ALA A 92 2.69 5.64 -5.28
C ALA A 92 4.13 5.59 -5.79
N ALA A 93 4.66 6.75 -6.15
CA ALA A 93 6.07 6.93 -6.46
C ALA A 93 6.58 8.26 -5.88
N SER A 94 7.81 8.29 -5.40
CA SER A 94 8.49 9.52 -5.00
C SER A 94 9.52 9.94 -6.04
N GLN A 95 9.80 11.23 -6.12
CA GLN A 95 10.79 11.78 -7.03
C GLN A 95 11.57 12.92 -6.36
N HIS A 96 12.88 12.86 -6.45
CA HIS A 96 13.79 13.92 -6.03
C HIS A 96 14.23 14.72 -7.26
N GLY A 97 13.78 15.99 -7.37
CA GLY A 97 14.13 16.84 -8.50
C GLY A 97 13.79 16.23 -9.86
N GLN A 98 14.80 16.02 -10.70
CA GLN A 98 14.69 15.44 -12.06
C GLN A 98 15.02 13.93 -12.11
N ASP A 99 15.24 13.28 -10.96
CA ASP A 99 15.55 11.84 -10.92
C ASP A 99 14.38 11.00 -11.44
N LYS A 100 14.66 9.74 -11.80
CA LYS A 100 13.59 8.80 -12.13
C LYS A 100 12.69 8.57 -10.93
N PRO A 101 11.36 8.53 -11.11
CA PRO A 101 10.45 8.19 -10.04
C PRO A 101 10.76 6.81 -9.42
N GLN A 102 10.86 6.77 -8.11
CA GLN A 102 10.99 5.54 -7.34
C GLN A 102 9.60 5.04 -6.95
N ARG A 103 9.15 3.92 -7.49
CA ARG A 103 7.86 3.29 -7.13
C ARG A 103 7.92 2.67 -5.74
N HIS A 104 6.83 2.78 -4.99
CA HIS A 104 6.63 2.19 -3.67
C HIS A 104 5.53 1.12 -3.73
N PRO A 105 5.87 -0.14 -4.05
CA PRO A 105 4.90 -1.17 -4.39
C PRO A 105 3.92 -1.56 -3.27
N THR A 106 4.21 -1.19 -2.04
CA THR A 106 3.33 -1.41 -0.88
C THR A 106 2.32 -0.27 -0.67
N PHE A 107 2.44 0.81 -1.46
CA PHE A 107 1.53 1.94 -1.47
C PHE A 107 0.78 1.99 -2.79
N GLY A 108 -0.47 1.58 -2.80
CA GLY A 108 -1.23 1.53 -4.04
C GLY A 108 -2.74 1.55 -3.83
N LEU A 109 -3.44 1.91 -4.90
CA LEU A 109 -4.87 1.75 -5.09
C LEU A 109 -5.11 0.51 -5.95
N TRP A 110 -5.97 -0.39 -5.48
CA TRP A 110 -6.20 -1.69 -6.08
C TRP A 110 -7.70 -1.92 -6.27
N PRO A 111 -8.17 -2.24 -7.50
CA PRO A 111 -9.56 -2.54 -7.75
C PRO A 111 -9.91 -3.98 -7.34
N VAL A 112 -10.99 -4.14 -6.60
CA VAL A 112 -11.50 -5.46 -6.19
C VAL A 112 -11.81 -6.36 -7.39
N ALA A 113 -12.21 -5.77 -8.51
CA ALA A 113 -12.48 -6.48 -9.76
C ALA A 113 -11.29 -7.32 -10.28
N LEU A 114 -10.05 -6.99 -9.90
CA LEU A 114 -8.85 -7.73 -10.29
C LEU A 114 -8.44 -8.81 -9.29
N ALA A 115 -9.22 -9.10 -8.25
CA ALA A 115 -8.85 -10.10 -7.22
C ALA A 115 -8.64 -11.50 -7.80
N GLU A 116 -9.51 -11.96 -8.71
CA GLU A 116 -9.38 -13.29 -9.33
C GLU A 116 -8.22 -13.38 -10.31
N ASP A 117 -7.93 -12.32 -11.06
CA ASP A 117 -6.74 -12.25 -11.89
C ASP A 117 -5.47 -12.34 -11.04
N LEU A 118 -5.37 -11.53 -9.98
CA LEU A 118 -4.25 -11.58 -9.05
C LEU A 118 -4.07 -12.96 -8.43
N ARG A 119 -5.17 -13.63 -8.06
CA ARG A 119 -5.16 -14.99 -7.51
C ARG A 119 -4.56 -16.00 -8.49
N LYS A 120 -4.95 -15.92 -9.77
CA LYS A 120 -4.41 -16.75 -10.83
C LYS A 120 -2.91 -16.51 -11.02
N GLU A 121 -2.52 -15.26 -11.17
CA GLU A 121 -1.12 -14.85 -11.37
C GLU A 121 -0.21 -15.29 -10.20
N LEU A 122 -0.69 -15.21 -8.96
CA LEU A 122 0.03 -15.71 -7.78
C LEU A 122 0.23 -17.22 -7.81
N ARG A 123 -0.77 -18.00 -8.28
CA ARG A 123 -0.65 -19.46 -8.47
C ARG A 123 0.36 -19.81 -9.55
N GLU A 124 0.47 -18.98 -10.58
CA GLU A 124 1.43 -19.11 -11.68
C GLU A 124 2.84 -18.61 -11.31
N GLY A 125 3.03 -18.15 -10.08
CA GLY A 125 4.34 -17.80 -9.53
C GLY A 125 4.71 -16.31 -9.65
N LEU A 126 3.78 -15.43 -10.00
CA LEU A 126 4.02 -13.99 -9.96
C LEU A 126 4.30 -13.54 -8.52
N ARG A 127 5.34 -12.69 -8.34
CA ARG A 127 5.72 -12.15 -7.02
C ARG A 127 5.99 -10.64 -7.05
N LYS A 128 6.28 -10.09 -8.23
CA LYS A 128 6.68 -8.68 -8.38
C LYS A 128 5.45 -7.79 -8.61
N VAL A 129 5.14 -6.97 -7.63
CA VAL A 129 4.02 -6.00 -7.66
C VAL A 129 4.07 -5.11 -8.91
N VAL A 130 5.23 -4.53 -9.19
CA VAL A 130 5.41 -3.64 -10.35
C VAL A 130 5.09 -4.35 -11.65
N ARG A 131 5.49 -5.64 -11.79
CA ARG A 131 5.21 -6.42 -13.00
C ARG A 131 3.70 -6.62 -13.20
N TRP A 132 2.98 -6.98 -12.14
CA TRP A 132 1.53 -7.13 -12.23
C TRP A 132 0.83 -5.80 -12.51
N SER A 133 1.27 -4.72 -11.86
CA SER A 133 0.76 -3.37 -12.14
C SER A 133 0.97 -2.99 -13.62
N ASP A 134 2.14 -3.26 -14.17
CA ASP A 134 2.45 -2.93 -15.58
C ASP A 134 1.61 -3.78 -16.57
N GLN A 135 1.26 -5.04 -16.23
CA GLN A 135 0.35 -5.90 -17.02
C GLN A 135 -1.07 -5.31 -17.12
N HIS A 136 -1.51 -4.57 -16.09
CA HIS A 136 -2.82 -3.92 -16.03
C HIS A 136 -2.77 -2.42 -16.33
N GLU A 137 -1.74 -1.96 -17.05
CA GLU A 137 -1.54 -0.53 -17.38
C GLU A 137 -1.61 0.39 -16.15
N GLY A 138 -1.12 -0.13 -15.02
CA GLY A 138 -1.12 0.59 -13.75
C GLY A 138 -0.37 1.91 -13.83
N ARG A 139 -0.96 2.96 -13.29
CA ARG A 139 -0.37 4.31 -13.26
C ARG A 139 0.46 4.54 -12.02
N ILE A 140 1.09 5.70 -11.96
CA ILE A 140 1.78 6.19 -10.77
C ILE A 140 1.15 7.51 -10.30
N ALA A 141 0.99 7.63 -8.98
CA ALA A 141 0.77 8.91 -8.32
C ALA A 141 2.13 9.42 -7.82
N LEU A 142 2.56 10.58 -8.31
CA LEU A 142 3.87 11.11 -8.05
C LEU A 142 3.86 12.06 -6.85
N PHE A 143 4.80 11.84 -5.91
CA PHE A 143 5.00 12.66 -4.72
C PHE A 143 6.42 13.25 -4.69
N SER A 144 6.56 14.45 -4.16
CA SER A 144 7.88 15.04 -3.94
C SER A 144 8.64 14.30 -2.83
N ALA A 145 9.91 14.01 -3.09
CA ALA A 145 10.83 13.50 -2.06
C ALA A 145 11.54 14.65 -1.29
N MET A 146 11.05 15.89 -1.40
CA MET A 146 11.59 17.05 -0.69
C MET A 146 10.61 17.49 0.42
N PRO A 147 11.08 17.89 1.61
CA PRO A 147 12.48 17.91 2.07
C PRO A 147 13.05 16.53 2.42
N PHE A 148 12.23 15.49 2.46
CA PHE A 148 12.59 14.08 2.64
C PHE A 148 11.59 13.18 1.92
N ASP A 149 11.97 11.93 1.64
CA ASP A 149 11.06 10.97 1.00
C ASP A 149 9.93 10.59 1.97
N PRO A 150 8.66 10.89 1.66
CA PRO A 150 7.53 10.55 2.53
C PRO A 150 7.29 9.04 2.64
N PHE A 151 7.89 8.24 1.78
CA PHE A 151 7.84 6.78 1.82
C PHE A 151 9.07 6.14 2.47
N PHE A 152 9.80 6.91 3.27
CA PHE A 152 10.95 6.42 4.03
C PHE A 152 10.56 5.33 5.02
N ASN A 153 11.17 4.14 4.89
CA ASN A 153 10.96 2.99 5.78
C ASN A 153 11.85 3.08 7.01
N ILE A 154 11.30 2.72 8.16
CA ILE A 154 12.03 2.62 9.43
C ILE A 154 12.29 1.14 9.72
N ASN A 155 13.48 0.64 9.39
CA ASN A 155 13.88 -0.75 9.57
C ASN A 155 15.00 -0.93 10.59
N THR A 156 15.75 0.13 10.90
CA THR A 156 16.91 0.10 11.80
C THR A 156 16.83 1.20 12.87
N PRO A 157 17.60 1.08 13.98
CA PRO A 157 17.71 2.17 14.95
C PRO A 157 18.21 3.49 14.34
N GLN A 158 19.07 3.41 13.32
CA GLN A 158 19.56 4.58 12.59
C GLN A 158 18.44 5.26 11.78
N ASP A 159 17.52 4.48 11.20
CA ASP A 159 16.36 5.02 10.51
C ASP A 159 15.41 5.71 11.47
N LEU A 160 15.27 5.19 12.70
CA LEU A 160 14.48 5.82 13.74
C LEU A 160 15.04 7.19 14.15
N GLN A 161 16.36 7.33 14.19
CA GLN A 161 16.99 8.62 14.46
C GLN A 161 16.71 9.63 13.34
N LYS A 162 16.86 9.22 12.07
CA LYS A 162 16.51 10.06 10.91
C LYS A 162 15.03 10.45 10.91
N ALA A 163 14.16 9.49 11.27
CA ALA A 163 12.72 9.73 11.37
C ALA A 163 12.39 10.82 12.42
N ALA A 164 13.13 10.88 13.53
CA ALA A 164 12.96 11.94 14.52
C ALA A 164 13.29 13.33 13.94
N ASP A 165 14.31 13.41 13.08
CA ASP A 165 14.64 14.67 12.40
C ASP A 165 13.54 15.09 11.42
N PHE A 166 12.91 14.12 10.71
CA PHE A 166 11.82 14.39 9.78
C PHE A 166 10.53 14.89 10.47
N MET A 167 10.32 14.56 11.74
CA MET A 167 9.16 15.06 12.51
C MET A 167 9.12 16.58 12.62
N GLN A 168 10.24 17.27 12.39
CA GLN A 168 10.30 18.75 12.39
C GLN A 168 9.63 19.34 11.15
N TYR A 169 9.39 18.52 10.11
CA TYR A 169 8.84 18.95 8.81
C TYR A 169 7.45 18.33 8.49
N SER A 170 6.83 17.54 9.43
CA SER A 170 5.60 16.75 9.19
C SER A 170 4.31 17.41 9.70
#